data_594ac111d89663d1989fba55adfb10f2
#
_entry.id   594ac111d89663d1989fba55adfb10f2
#
_cell.length_a   1.000
_cell.length_b   1.000
_cell.length_c   1.000
_cell.angle_alpha   90.00
_cell.angle_beta   90.00
_cell.angle_gamma   90.00
#
_symmetry.space_group_name_H-M   'P 1'
#
loop_
_entity.id
_entity.type
_entity.pdbx_description
1 polymer ?
#
loop_
_entity_poly.entity_id
_entity_poly.type
_entity_poly.pdbx_seq_one_letter_code
_entity_poly.pdbx_strand_id
1 'polypeptide(L)'
;MTRILAIANQKGGVGKTTTSINLAASLALAGRRVLLIDLDPQGNATMGSGVDKRSVHASVYQVLLGAAELAQARVRASANYDLVPANRDLAGAEIELVDLPERETRLKRALEPLKAQYEFVLIDCPPALNLLTVNGLCAAQAVMIPMQCEYYALEGLSDLVQTIKKVRAHLNPALEIEGLLRTMYDPRNTLAQQVSDQLQQHFGEKVYRTVIPRNIRLAEAPSHGVPAMTLDRQSKGALAYLALAGEMLSKAA
;
A
#
# COMPACT_ATOMS: atom_id res chain seq x y z
N MET A 1 14.83 -13.01 1.70
CA MET A 1 14.70 -12.00 0.62
C MET A 1 13.65 -10.96 1.03
N THR A 2 13.84 -9.71 0.64
CA THR A 2 12.86 -8.64 0.90
C THR A 2 11.70 -8.75 -0.09
N ARG A 3 10.44 -8.65 0.38
CA ARG A 3 9.26 -8.51 -0.49
C ARG A 3 8.84 -7.05 -0.52
N ILE A 4 8.80 -6.46 -1.71
CA ILE A 4 8.41 -5.06 -1.94
C ILE A 4 7.07 -5.06 -2.67
N LEU A 5 6.03 -4.52 -2.02
CA LEU A 5 4.65 -4.54 -2.50
C LEU A 5 4.12 -3.11 -2.65
N ALA A 6 3.65 -2.75 -3.83
CA ALA A 6 2.84 -1.56 -4.02
C ALA A 6 1.38 -1.89 -3.69
N ILE A 7 0.71 -1.04 -2.91
CA ILE A 7 -0.71 -1.13 -2.61
C ILE A 7 -1.41 -0.06 -3.44
N ALA A 8 -2.01 -0.47 -4.55
CA ALA A 8 -2.49 0.46 -5.57
C ALA A 8 -3.91 0.13 -6.05
N ASN A 9 -4.69 1.16 -6.31
CA ASN A 9 -5.96 1.14 -7.04
C ASN A 9 -6.31 2.57 -7.44
N GLN A 10 -6.81 2.77 -8.65
CA GLN A 10 -7.23 4.08 -9.16
C GLN A 10 -8.46 4.64 -8.45
N LYS A 11 -9.33 3.75 -7.95
CA LYS A 11 -10.54 4.16 -7.21
C LYS A 11 -10.15 4.66 -5.82
N GLY A 12 -10.61 5.88 -5.49
CA GLY A 12 -10.52 6.42 -4.15
C GLY A 12 -11.41 5.65 -3.16
N GLY A 13 -11.04 5.62 -1.87
CA GLY A 13 -11.88 5.06 -0.82
C GLY A 13 -11.96 3.54 -0.75
N VAL A 14 -11.22 2.79 -1.57
CA VAL A 14 -11.23 1.31 -1.56
C VAL A 14 -10.40 0.66 -0.44
N GLY A 15 -9.81 1.45 0.45
CA GLY A 15 -9.06 0.94 1.60
C GLY A 15 -7.57 0.69 1.32
N LYS A 16 -6.93 1.36 0.36
CA LYS A 16 -5.47 1.28 0.12
C LYS A 16 -4.69 1.60 1.38
N THR A 17 -4.80 2.83 1.86
CA THR A 17 -4.11 3.32 3.07
C THR A 17 -4.46 2.51 4.32
N THR A 18 -5.74 2.16 4.49
CA THR A 18 -6.18 1.28 5.58
C THR A 18 -5.47 -0.07 5.52
N THR A 19 -5.34 -0.64 4.32
CA THR A 19 -4.60 -1.90 4.10
C THR A 19 -3.13 -1.72 4.39
N SER A 20 -2.50 -0.65 3.89
CA SER A 20 -1.08 -0.37 4.07
C SER A 20 -0.70 -0.31 5.55
N ILE A 21 -1.44 0.45 6.35
CA ILE A 21 -1.21 0.62 7.80
C ILE A 21 -1.45 -0.68 8.56
N ASN A 22 -2.63 -1.30 8.36
CA ASN A 22 -3.02 -2.46 9.18
C ASN A 22 -2.25 -3.72 8.80
N LEU A 23 -1.87 -3.88 7.54
CA LEU A 23 -1.00 -4.97 7.10
C LEU A 23 0.42 -4.78 7.64
N ALA A 24 0.98 -3.55 7.58
CA ALA A 24 2.30 -3.26 8.16
C ALA A 24 2.33 -3.62 9.65
N ALA A 25 1.32 -3.19 10.41
CA ALA A 25 1.20 -3.49 11.83
C ALA A 25 1.03 -5.00 12.11
N SER A 26 0.24 -5.70 11.28
CA SER A 26 0.01 -7.14 11.43
C SER A 26 1.26 -7.97 11.15
N LEU A 27 2.03 -7.61 10.12
CA LEU A 27 3.32 -8.22 9.81
C LEU A 27 4.36 -7.93 10.90
N ALA A 28 4.41 -6.70 11.42
CA ALA A 28 5.29 -6.34 12.52
C ALA A 28 4.95 -7.10 13.80
N LEU A 29 3.66 -7.30 14.10
CA LEU A 29 3.21 -8.14 15.23
C LEU A 29 3.62 -9.61 15.04
N ALA A 30 3.68 -10.10 13.80
CA ALA A 30 4.20 -11.43 13.48
C ALA A 30 5.75 -11.50 13.49
N GLY A 31 6.42 -10.49 14.04
CA GLY A 31 7.87 -10.44 14.21
C GLY A 31 8.65 -10.09 12.95
N ARG A 32 7.99 -9.57 11.91
CA ARG A 32 8.66 -9.18 10.66
C ARG A 32 9.16 -7.74 10.70
N ARG A 33 10.33 -7.51 10.10
CA ARG A 33 10.84 -6.15 9.89
C ARG A 33 10.14 -5.54 8.69
N VAL A 34 9.36 -4.47 8.93
CA VAL A 34 8.48 -3.85 7.93
C VAL A 34 8.84 -2.38 7.77
N LEU A 35 8.90 -1.93 6.52
CA LEU A 35 8.93 -0.53 6.12
C LEU A 35 7.65 -0.21 5.38
N LEU A 36 6.95 0.85 5.81
CA LEU A 36 5.85 1.46 5.07
C LEU A 36 6.36 2.75 4.42
N ILE A 37 6.09 2.94 3.13
CA ILE A 37 6.39 4.18 2.40
C ILE A 37 5.06 4.81 1.98
N ASP A 38 4.79 6.02 2.45
CA ASP A 38 3.61 6.79 2.07
C ASP A 38 3.93 7.59 0.79
N LEU A 39 3.25 7.31 -0.32
CA LEU A 39 3.38 8.04 -1.59
C LEU A 39 2.16 8.91 -1.90
N ASP A 40 1.22 9.05 -0.98
CA ASP A 40 0.07 9.93 -1.16
C ASP A 40 0.37 11.32 -0.57
N PRO A 41 0.30 12.41 -1.35
CA PRO A 41 0.45 13.79 -0.85
C PRO A 41 -0.50 14.15 0.28
N GLN A 42 -1.62 13.41 0.43
CA GLN A 42 -2.51 13.57 1.57
C GLN A 42 -1.88 13.14 2.90
N GLY A 43 -0.85 12.30 2.89
CA GLY A 43 -0.14 11.84 4.09
C GLY A 43 -1.05 11.08 5.06
N ASN A 44 -2.00 10.31 4.54
CA ASN A 44 -2.96 9.59 5.37
C ASN A 44 -2.34 8.34 6.02
N ALA A 45 -1.42 7.65 5.33
CA ALA A 45 -0.67 6.56 5.94
C ALA A 45 0.25 7.08 7.05
N THR A 46 0.83 8.25 6.86
CA THR A 46 1.65 8.96 7.84
C THR A 46 0.87 9.26 9.12
N MET A 47 -0.26 9.95 9.00
CA MET A 47 -1.11 10.28 10.16
C MET A 47 -1.66 9.03 10.85
N GLY A 48 -2.15 8.07 10.08
CA GLY A 48 -2.70 6.81 10.63
C GLY A 48 -1.65 5.89 11.26
N SER A 49 -0.36 6.18 11.05
CA SER A 49 0.77 5.50 11.70
C SER A 49 1.28 6.22 12.96
N GLY A 50 0.62 7.31 13.37
CA GLY A 50 0.97 8.09 14.58
C GLY A 50 2.06 9.14 14.35
N VAL A 51 2.35 9.51 13.11
CA VAL A 51 3.34 10.55 12.77
C VAL A 51 2.62 11.80 12.28
N ASP A 52 2.85 12.94 12.94
CA ASP A 52 2.29 14.22 12.47
C ASP A 52 3.02 14.70 11.21
N LYS A 53 2.36 14.62 10.07
CA LYS A 53 2.90 15.02 8.77
C LYS A 53 3.33 16.49 8.69
N ARG A 54 2.90 17.34 9.63
CA ARG A 54 3.26 18.76 9.70
C ARG A 54 4.61 19.00 10.41
N SER A 55 5.06 18.03 11.21
CA SER A 55 6.30 18.09 11.97
C SER A 55 7.44 17.26 11.37
N VAL A 56 7.24 16.70 10.19
CA VAL A 56 8.23 15.85 9.49
C VAL A 56 9.36 16.72 8.93
N HIS A 57 10.61 16.46 9.33
CA HIS A 57 11.79 17.16 8.83
C HIS A 57 12.22 16.73 7.44
N ALA A 58 12.09 15.44 7.13
CA ALA A 58 12.33 14.88 5.81
C ALA A 58 11.23 13.87 5.48
N SER A 59 10.73 13.91 4.26
CA SER A 59 9.65 13.06 3.78
C SER A 59 10.06 12.36 2.49
N VAL A 60 9.21 11.50 1.97
CA VAL A 60 9.42 10.87 0.65
C VAL A 60 9.60 11.91 -0.47
N TYR A 61 9.10 13.14 -0.32
CA TYR A 61 9.32 14.24 -1.25
C TYR A 61 10.82 14.53 -1.43
N GLN A 62 11.54 14.82 -0.31
CA GLN A 62 12.98 15.08 -0.38
C GLN A 62 13.75 13.87 -0.91
N VAL A 63 13.30 12.66 -0.58
CA VAL A 63 13.92 11.42 -1.09
C VAL A 63 13.79 11.32 -2.61
N LEU A 64 12.61 11.56 -3.16
CA LEU A 64 12.37 11.50 -4.60
C LEU A 64 13.17 12.56 -5.37
N LEU A 65 13.34 13.75 -4.82
CA LEU A 65 14.16 14.80 -5.41
C LEU A 65 15.68 14.58 -5.23
N GLY A 66 16.08 13.62 -4.37
CA GLY A 66 17.49 13.37 -4.06
C GLY A 66 18.08 14.36 -3.05
N ALA A 67 17.24 15.11 -2.35
CA ALA A 67 17.64 16.07 -1.30
C ALA A 67 17.83 15.40 0.07
N ALA A 68 17.37 14.15 0.24
CA ALA A 68 17.61 13.36 1.43
C ALA A 68 17.74 11.88 1.07
N GLU A 69 18.50 11.13 1.88
CA GLU A 69 18.51 9.68 1.81
C GLU A 69 17.26 9.10 2.47
N LEU A 70 16.78 7.96 1.99
CA LEU A 70 15.61 7.27 2.54
C LEU A 70 15.82 6.91 4.03
N ALA A 71 17.05 6.61 4.44
CA ALA A 71 17.42 6.36 5.83
C ALA A 71 17.18 7.57 6.75
N GLN A 72 17.40 8.79 6.23
CA GLN A 72 17.21 10.03 6.97
C GLN A 72 15.74 10.41 7.11
N ALA A 73 14.93 10.08 6.09
CA ALA A 73 13.49 10.34 6.12
C ALA A 73 12.70 9.31 6.96
N ARG A 74 13.33 8.19 7.30
CA ARG A 74 12.69 7.11 8.05
C ARG A 74 12.42 7.49 9.50
N VAL A 75 11.20 7.23 9.95
CA VAL A 75 10.76 7.40 11.35
C VAL A 75 10.13 6.11 11.89
N ARG A 76 10.08 5.96 13.20
CA ARG A 76 9.42 4.82 13.85
C ARG A 76 7.92 5.10 14.01
N ALA A 77 7.07 4.22 13.49
CA ALA A 77 5.62 4.27 13.65
C ALA A 77 5.17 3.71 15.01
N SER A 78 3.94 4.05 15.40
CA SER A 78 3.35 3.67 16.70
C SER A 78 3.22 2.14 16.90
N ALA A 79 3.13 1.35 15.83
CA ALA A 79 2.90 -0.09 15.87
C ALA A 79 4.12 -0.92 15.44
N ASN A 80 5.31 -0.48 15.80
CA ASN A 80 6.55 -1.25 15.66
C ASN A 80 7.01 -1.57 14.23
N TYR A 81 6.65 -0.76 13.25
CA TYR A 81 7.25 -0.77 11.91
C TYR A 81 7.90 0.58 11.61
N ASP A 82 8.75 0.63 10.60
CA ASP A 82 9.36 1.87 10.15
C ASP A 82 8.49 2.50 9.05
N LEU A 83 8.47 3.84 9.00
CA LEU A 83 7.70 4.63 8.05
C LEU A 83 8.59 5.65 7.35
N VAL A 84 8.47 5.78 6.03
CA VAL A 84 8.89 6.97 5.30
C VAL A 84 7.64 7.82 5.06
N PRO A 85 7.54 8.98 5.74
CA PRO A 85 6.32 9.77 5.73
C PRO A 85 6.15 10.59 4.46
N ALA A 86 4.90 10.97 4.18
CA ALA A 86 4.52 11.97 3.19
C ALA A 86 3.87 13.19 3.85
N ASN A 87 3.94 14.31 3.14
CA ASN A 87 3.23 15.54 3.45
C ASN A 87 2.76 16.21 2.16
N ARG A 88 2.15 17.41 2.27
CA ARG A 88 1.59 18.13 1.13
C ARG A 88 2.64 18.56 0.09
N ASP A 89 3.89 18.70 0.49
CA ASP A 89 4.98 19.10 -0.43
C ASP A 89 5.16 18.05 -1.54
N LEU A 90 4.80 16.80 -1.25
CA LEU A 90 4.86 15.72 -2.24
C LEU A 90 4.01 15.98 -3.50
N ALA A 91 2.98 16.83 -3.41
CA ALA A 91 2.23 17.26 -4.60
C ALA A 91 3.11 18.05 -5.59
N GLY A 92 4.09 18.80 -5.08
CA GLY A 92 5.07 19.51 -5.91
C GLY A 92 6.03 18.57 -6.65
N ALA A 93 6.30 17.39 -6.09
CA ALA A 93 7.20 16.42 -6.71
C ALA A 93 6.74 15.98 -8.10
N GLU A 94 5.44 15.96 -8.38
CA GLU A 94 4.92 15.60 -9.71
C GLU A 94 5.38 16.56 -10.81
N ILE A 95 5.58 17.82 -10.47
CA ILE A 95 6.06 18.85 -11.40
C ILE A 95 7.59 18.79 -11.47
N GLU A 96 8.25 18.78 -10.31
CA GLU A 96 9.70 18.86 -10.21
C GLU A 96 10.43 17.62 -10.74
N LEU A 97 9.81 16.44 -10.62
CA LEU A 97 10.36 15.18 -11.14
C LEU A 97 10.38 15.14 -12.67
N VAL A 98 9.51 15.91 -13.37
CA VAL A 98 9.36 15.83 -14.84
C VAL A 98 10.70 16.05 -15.56
N ASP A 99 11.50 16.99 -15.08
CA ASP A 99 12.77 17.36 -15.70
C ASP A 99 13.97 16.58 -15.14
N LEU A 100 13.75 15.70 -14.16
CA LEU A 100 14.83 14.92 -13.55
C LEU A 100 15.11 13.63 -14.32
N PRO A 101 16.39 13.24 -14.46
CA PRO A 101 16.74 11.96 -15.05
C PRO A 101 16.20 10.80 -14.22
N GLU A 102 15.82 9.72 -14.90
CA GLU A 102 15.33 8.47 -14.30
C GLU A 102 14.17 8.69 -13.31
N ARG A 103 13.33 9.67 -13.59
CA ARG A 103 12.22 10.14 -12.76
C ARG A 103 11.24 9.04 -12.34
N GLU A 104 11.10 7.99 -13.14
CA GLU A 104 10.21 6.86 -12.86
C GLU A 104 10.80 5.85 -11.84
N THR A 105 12.11 5.87 -11.62
CA THR A 105 12.82 4.86 -10.82
C THR A 105 13.52 5.43 -9.58
N ARG A 106 13.26 6.68 -9.24
CA ARG A 106 13.95 7.35 -8.12
C ARG A 106 13.70 6.69 -6.78
N LEU A 107 12.45 6.27 -6.50
CA LEU A 107 12.14 5.52 -5.28
C LEU A 107 12.87 4.17 -5.25
N LYS A 108 12.92 3.45 -6.36
CA LYS A 108 13.64 2.17 -6.47
C LYS A 108 15.10 2.33 -6.09
N ARG A 109 15.76 3.36 -6.62
CA ARG A 109 17.18 3.66 -6.33
C ARG A 109 17.40 4.06 -4.88
N ALA A 110 16.54 4.92 -4.35
CA ALA A 110 16.61 5.34 -2.95
C ALA A 110 16.40 4.17 -1.96
N LEU A 111 15.59 3.17 -2.32
CA LEU A 111 15.30 2.01 -1.50
C LEU A 111 16.43 0.97 -1.52
N GLU A 112 17.23 0.90 -2.58
CA GLU A 112 18.24 -0.15 -2.79
C GLU A 112 19.18 -0.34 -1.60
N PRO A 113 19.77 0.71 -0.98
CA PRO A 113 20.69 0.56 0.14
C PRO A 113 20.03 0.02 1.42
N LEU A 114 18.71 0.21 1.57
CA LEU A 114 17.98 -0.12 2.80
C LEU A 114 17.16 -1.39 2.73
N LYS A 115 16.82 -1.85 1.52
CA LYS A 115 15.87 -2.97 1.35
C LYS A 115 16.26 -4.21 2.14
N ALA A 116 17.54 -4.55 2.23
CA ALA A 116 18.01 -5.74 2.96
C ALA A 116 17.77 -5.70 4.49
N GLN A 117 17.46 -4.52 5.05
CA GLN A 117 17.12 -4.37 6.46
C GLN A 117 15.70 -4.84 6.78
N TYR A 118 14.85 -5.01 5.75
CA TYR A 118 13.44 -5.33 5.88
C TYR A 118 13.10 -6.65 5.21
N GLU A 119 12.10 -7.34 5.77
CA GLU A 119 11.50 -8.52 5.16
C GLU A 119 10.33 -8.12 4.25
N PHE A 120 9.64 -7.03 4.62
CA PHE A 120 8.55 -6.44 3.83
C PHE A 120 8.74 -4.94 3.68
N VAL A 121 8.53 -4.45 2.47
CA VAL A 121 8.37 -3.03 2.17
C VAL A 121 7.00 -2.87 1.53
N LEU A 122 6.14 -2.05 2.14
CA LEU A 122 4.82 -1.73 1.63
C LEU A 122 4.84 -0.29 1.13
N ILE A 123 4.27 -0.03 -0.04
CA ILE A 123 4.24 1.29 -0.67
C ILE A 123 2.76 1.67 -0.84
N ASP A 124 2.29 2.64 -0.06
CA ASP A 124 0.91 3.17 -0.17
C ASP A 124 0.83 4.16 -1.33
N CYS A 125 0.17 3.78 -2.41
CA CYS A 125 0.09 4.58 -3.63
C CYS A 125 -1.15 5.50 -3.61
N PRO A 126 -1.05 6.73 -4.18
CA PRO A 126 -2.21 7.60 -4.36
C PRO A 126 -3.21 6.99 -5.35
N PRO A 127 -4.47 7.51 -5.41
CA PRO A 127 -5.46 7.00 -6.35
C PRO A 127 -5.17 7.38 -7.81
N ALA A 128 -4.35 8.40 -8.04
CA ALA A 128 -3.99 8.84 -9.39
C ALA A 128 -2.92 7.94 -10.01
N LEU A 129 -3.02 7.69 -11.31
CA LEU A 129 -1.95 7.05 -12.10
C LEU A 129 -0.95 8.12 -12.60
N ASN A 130 -0.27 8.73 -11.68
CA ASN A 130 0.72 9.77 -11.91
C ASN A 130 2.15 9.23 -11.71
N LEU A 131 3.13 10.12 -11.77
CA LEU A 131 4.55 9.77 -11.62
C LEU A 131 4.89 9.19 -10.24
N LEU A 132 4.15 9.57 -9.18
CA LEU A 132 4.31 8.97 -7.85
C LEU A 132 3.92 7.49 -7.86
N THR A 133 2.75 7.17 -8.42
CA THR A 133 2.31 5.77 -8.57
C THR A 133 3.28 4.96 -9.44
N VAL A 134 3.78 5.55 -10.54
CA VAL A 134 4.80 4.89 -11.38
C VAL A 134 6.06 4.62 -10.58
N ASN A 135 6.55 5.54 -9.74
CA ASN A 135 7.69 5.29 -8.85
C ASN A 135 7.43 4.12 -7.89
N GLY A 136 6.23 4.05 -7.30
CA GLY A 136 5.82 2.93 -6.45
C GLY A 136 5.85 1.59 -7.19
N LEU A 137 5.29 1.55 -8.41
CA LEU A 137 5.26 0.34 -9.25
C LEU A 137 6.66 -0.06 -9.76
N CYS A 138 7.53 0.90 -10.05
CA CYS A 138 8.91 0.63 -10.46
C CYS A 138 9.77 0.09 -9.31
N ALA A 139 9.50 0.51 -8.07
CA ALA A 139 10.21 0.03 -6.88
C ALA A 139 9.69 -1.33 -6.40
N ALA A 140 8.44 -1.67 -6.68
CA ALA A 140 7.80 -2.89 -6.21
C ALA A 140 8.18 -4.13 -7.04
N GLN A 141 8.11 -5.29 -6.41
CA GLN A 141 8.15 -6.61 -7.08
C GLN A 141 6.74 -7.06 -7.47
N ALA A 142 5.73 -6.66 -6.66
CA ALA A 142 4.36 -7.02 -6.95
C ALA A 142 3.37 -5.97 -6.45
N VAL A 143 2.13 -6.03 -6.96
CA VAL A 143 1.04 -5.11 -6.64
C VAL A 143 -0.07 -5.86 -5.91
N MET A 144 -0.39 -5.43 -4.69
CA MET A 144 -1.63 -5.78 -4.01
C MET A 144 -2.70 -4.78 -4.39
N ILE A 145 -3.88 -5.26 -4.77
CA ILE A 145 -4.98 -4.45 -5.26
C ILE A 145 -6.18 -4.55 -4.31
N PRO A 146 -6.29 -3.65 -3.29
CA PRO A 146 -7.51 -3.54 -2.50
C PRO A 146 -8.65 -3.02 -3.36
N MET A 147 -9.82 -3.67 -3.28
CA MET A 147 -10.99 -3.27 -4.06
C MET A 147 -12.30 -3.61 -3.37
N GLN A 148 -13.30 -2.77 -3.53
CA GLN A 148 -14.67 -3.06 -3.15
C GLN A 148 -15.37 -3.86 -4.25
N CYS A 149 -16.19 -4.83 -3.85
CA CYS A 149 -17.01 -5.60 -4.79
C CYS A 149 -18.26 -4.81 -5.17
N GLU A 150 -18.12 -3.83 -6.06
CA GLU A 150 -19.16 -2.93 -6.57
C GLU A 150 -19.22 -3.00 -8.10
N TYR A 151 -20.28 -2.47 -8.70
CA TYR A 151 -20.58 -2.59 -10.14
C TYR A 151 -19.41 -2.18 -11.05
N TYR A 152 -18.78 -1.03 -10.79
CA TYR A 152 -17.65 -0.54 -11.62
C TYR A 152 -16.28 -1.08 -11.19
N ALA A 153 -16.24 -2.07 -10.30
CA ALA A 153 -14.98 -2.56 -9.77
C ALA A 153 -14.12 -3.27 -10.82
N LEU A 154 -14.75 -4.00 -11.73
CA LEU A 154 -14.06 -4.74 -12.80
C LEU A 154 -13.51 -3.81 -13.89
N GLU A 155 -14.22 -2.72 -14.21
CA GLU A 155 -13.76 -1.72 -15.17
C GLU A 155 -12.49 -1.02 -14.66
N GLY A 156 -12.54 -0.46 -13.45
CA GLY A 156 -11.38 0.18 -12.83
C GLY A 156 -10.20 -0.78 -12.61
N LEU A 157 -10.46 -2.08 -12.39
CA LEU A 157 -9.43 -3.10 -12.32
C LEU A 157 -8.75 -3.32 -13.68
N SER A 158 -9.51 -3.31 -14.77
CA SER A 158 -8.98 -3.47 -16.13
C SER A 158 -7.97 -2.36 -16.46
N ASP A 159 -8.28 -1.10 -16.14
CA ASP A 159 -7.40 0.04 -16.39
C ASP A 159 -6.11 -0.05 -15.58
N LEU A 160 -6.20 -0.46 -14.31
CA LEU A 160 -5.03 -0.67 -13.47
C LEU A 160 -4.16 -1.82 -14.01
N VAL A 161 -4.76 -2.93 -14.41
CA VAL A 161 -4.04 -4.07 -15.01
C VAL A 161 -3.32 -3.66 -16.30
N GLN A 162 -3.94 -2.83 -17.13
CA GLN A 162 -3.29 -2.28 -18.33
C GLN A 162 -2.08 -1.41 -17.97
N THR A 163 -2.21 -0.58 -16.94
CA THR A 163 -1.09 0.24 -16.45
C THR A 163 0.05 -0.62 -15.91
N ILE A 164 -0.27 -1.64 -15.10
CA ILE A 164 0.74 -2.61 -14.62
C ILE A 164 1.46 -3.28 -15.80
N LYS A 165 0.73 -3.70 -16.85
CA LYS A 165 1.31 -4.27 -18.08
C LYS A 165 2.26 -3.29 -18.78
N LYS A 166 1.90 -2.00 -18.88
CA LYS A 166 2.77 -0.96 -19.47
C LYS A 166 4.04 -0.75 -18.64
N VAL A 167 3.92 -0.65 -17.32
CA VAL A 167 5.09 -0.52 -16.42
C VAL A 167 5.98 -1.77 -16.54
N ARG A 168 5.39 -2.96 -16.56
CA ARG A 168 6.12 -4.22 -16.73
C ARG A 168 6.87 -4.27 -18.06
N ALA A 169 6.27 -3.82 -19.14
CA ALA A 169 6.87 -3.86 -20.47
C ALA A 169 8.06 -2.91 -20.64
N HIS A 170 8.05 -1.74 -19.98
CA HIS A 170 8.99 -0.66 -20.29
C HIS A 170 9.92 -0.27 -19.13
N LEU A 171 9.49 -0.47 -17.87
CA LEU A 171 10.19 0.08 -16.70
C LEU A 171 10.57 -0.97 -15.66
N ASN A 172 9.71 -1.98 -15.42
CA ASN A 172 9.93 -2.99 -14.38
C ASN A 172 9.45 -4.38 -14.83
N PRO A 173 10.25 -5.13 -15.59
CA PRO A 173 9.87 -6.45 -16.12
C PRO A 173 9.51 -7.50 -15.05
N ALA A 174 9.99 -7.32 -13.82
CA ALA A 174 9.71 -8.22 -12.71
C ALA A 174 8.38 -7.94 -11.99
N LEU A 175 7.68 -6.85 -12.35
CA LEU A 175 6.44 -6.47 -11.68
C LEU A 175 5.32 -7.48 -11.94
N GLU A 176 4.73 -8.01 -10.87
CA GLU A 176 3.62 -8.95 -10.93
C GLU A 176 2.39 -8.43 -10.15
N ILE A 177 1.24 -9.06 -10.37
CA ILE A 177 0.09 -8.89 -9.49
C ILE A 177 0.25 -9.90 -8.35
N GLU A 178 0.42 -9.40 -7.12
CA GLU A 178 0.46 -10.20 -5.90
C GLU A 178 -0.91 -10.83 -5.62
N GLY A 179 -1.94 -9.97 -5.63
CA GLY A 179 -3.30 -10.43 -5.42
C GLY A 179 -4.30 -9.30 -5.27
N LEU A 180 -5.57 -9.68 -5.38
CA LEU A 180 -6.74 -8.83 -5.21
C LEU A 180 -7.32 -9.04 -3.81
N LEU A 181 -7.44 -7.96 -3.05
CA LEU A 181 -8.00 -7.97 -1.69
C LEU A 181 -9.39 -7.35 -1.69
N ARG A 182 -10.41 -8.16 -1.39
CA ARG A 182 -11.79 -7.67 -1.27
C ARG A 182 -11.93 -6.92 0.06
N THR A 183 -12.25 -5.62 -0.03
CA THR A 183 -12.40 -4.72 1.12
C THR A 183 -13.85 -4.28 1.30
N MET A 184 -14.20 -3.90 2.54
CA MET A 184 -15.55 -3.51 2.92
C MET A 184 -16.61 -4.53 2.45
N TYR A 185 -16.20 -5.80 2.44
CA TYR A 185 -17.03 -6.89 1.93
C TYR A 185 -18.16 -7.24 2.91
N ASP A 186 -19.35 -7.32 2.38
CA ASP A 186 -20.53 -7.82 3.10
C ASP A 186 -21.10 -9.03 2.35
N PRO A 187 -21.00 -10.24 2.90
CA PRO A 187 -21.47 -11.46 2.25
C PRO A 187 -23.00 -11.52 2.09
N ARG A 188 -23.75 -10.61 2.72
CA ARG A 188 -25.21 -10.53 2.58
C ARG A 188 -25.62 -9.74 1.33
N ASN A 189 -24.70 -8.99 0.73
CA ASN A 189 -24.95 -8.22 -0.47
C ASN A 189 -24.75 -9.10 -1.71
N THR A 190 -25.83 -9.39 -2.43
CA THR A 190 -25.84 -10.23 -3.63
C THR A 190 -24.92 -9.69 -4.74
N LEU A 191 -24.89 -8.37 -4.94
CA LEU A 191 -23.98 -7.78 -5.94
C LEU A 191 -22.51 -7.99 -5.55
N ALA A 192 -22.19 -7.83 -4.26
CA ALA A 192 -20.83 -8.07 -3.78
C ALA A 192 -20.41 -9.53 -3.97
N GLN A 193 -21.32 -10.48 -3.76
CA GLN A 193 -21.08 -11.89 -4.03
C GLN A 193 -20.82 -12.12 -5.54
N GLN A 194 -21.69 -11.64 -6.42
CA GLN A 194 -21.55 -11.79 -7.87
C GLN A 194 -20.23 -11.23 -8.38
N VAL A 195 -19.83 -10.03 -7.95
CA VAL A 195 -18.53 -9.44 -8.31
C VAL A 195 -17.38 -10.27 -7.75
N SER A 196 -17.48 -10.74 -6.52
CA SER A 196 -16.48 -11.61 -5.90
C SER A 196 -16.29 -12.92 -6.68
N ASP A 197 -17.37 -13.54 -7.14
CA ASP A 197 -17.33 -14.78 -7.92
C ASP A 197 -16.68 -14.55 -9.29
N GLN A 198 -16.99 -13.43 -9.95
CA GLN A 198 -16.33 -13.03 -11.18
C GLN A 198 -14.83 -12.79 -10.99
N LEU A 199 -14.41 -12.14 -9.89
CA LEU A 199 -13.01 -11.98 -9.57
C LEU A 199 -12.32 -13.35 -9.39
N GLN A 200 -12.96 -14.25 -8.64
CA GLN A 200 -12.42 -15.60 -8.42
C GLN A 200 -12.31 -16.39 -9.74
N GLN A 201 -13.30 -16.27 -10.62
CA GLN A 201 -13.30 -16.93 -11.92
C GLN A 201 -12.16 -16.44 -12.84
N HIS A 202 -11.90 -15.10 -12.85
CA HIS A 202 -10.91 -14.50 -13.76
C HIS A 202 -9.48 -14.50 -13.21
N PHE A 203 -9.31 -14.39 -11.89
CA PHE A 203 -8.01 -14.24 -11.25
C PHE A 203 -7.60 -15.42 -10.36
N GLY A 204 -8.53 -16.34 -10.06
CA GLY A 204 -8.25 -17.58 -9.37
C GLY A 204 -7.48 -17.39 -8.07
N GLU A 205 -6.31 -18.00 -7.98
CA GLU A 205 -5.42 -17.95 -6.81
C GLU A 205 -4.86 -16.55 -6.50
N LYS A 206 -4.95 -15.60 -7.43
CA LYS A 206 -4.60 -14.20 -7.20
C LYS A 206 -5.66 -13.45 -6.37
N VAL A 207 -6.83 -14.03 -6.09
CA VAL A 207 -7.79 -13.46 -5.15
C VAL A 207 -7.48 -13.98 -3.76
N TYR A 208 -7.15 -13.10 -2.82
CA TYR A 208 -6.93 -13.50 -1.42
C TYR A 208 -8.17 -14.18 -0.86
N ARG A 209 -7.96 -15.27 -0.10
CA ARG A 209 -9.04 -15.95 0.63
C ARG A 209 -9.61 -15.03 1.69
N THR A 210 -8.72 -14.31 2.38
CA THR A 210 -9.09 -13.30 3.36
C THR A 210 -9.89 -12.17 2.72
N VAL A 211 -10.95 -11.75 3.37
CA VAL A 211 -11.75 -10.56 3.05
C VAL A 211 -11.69 -9.57 4.20
N ILE A 212 -11.67 -8.27 3.89
CA ILE A 212 -11.74 -7.22 4.91
C ILE A 212 -13.19 -6.75 5.01
N PRO A 213 -13.86 -6.98 6.15
CA PRO A 213 -15.26 -6.56 6.31
C PRO A 213 -15.36 -5.04 6.48
N ARG A 214 -16.52 -4.48 6.22
CA ARG A 214 -16.83 -3.12 6.69
C ARG A 214 -16.81 -3.11 8.22
N ASN A 215 -15.95 -2.26 8.80
CA ASN A 215 -15.74 -2.23 10.24
C ASN A 215 -15.45 -0.80 10.72
N ILE A 216 -16.14 -0.36 11.75
CA ILE A 216 -16.06 1.00 12.28
C ILE A 216 -14.66 1.28 12.88
N ARG A 217 -14.03 0.29 13.52
CA ARG A 217 -12.69 0.45 14.12
C ARG A 217 -11.61 0.72 13.07
N LEU A 218 -11.76 0.19 11.85
CA LEU A 218 -10.87 0.52 10.73
C LEU A 218 -11.02 1.98 10.28
N ALA A 219 -12.22 2.55 10.41
CA ALA A 219 -12.46 3.95 10.06
C ALA A 219 -12.02 4.93 11.17
N GLU A 220 -12.15 4.54 12.43
CA GLU A 220 -11.81 5.36 13.59
C GLU A 220 -10.30 5.39 13.89
N ALA A 221 -9.61 4.26 13.73
CA ALA A 221 -8.21 4.08 14.12
C ALA A 221 -7.26 5.18 13.59
N PRO A 222 -7.39 5.66 12.32
CA PRO A 222 -6.53 6.74 11.82
C PRO A 222 -6.68 8.06 12.60
N SER A 223 -7.85 8.37 13.18
CA SER A 223 -8.06 9.58 13.99
C SER A 223 -7.28 9.53 15.32
N HIS A 224 -6.91 8.35 15.77
CA HIS A 224 -6.07 8.10 16.94
C HIS A 224 -4.59 7.90 16.58
N GLY A 225 -4.22 7.94 15.30
CA GLY A 225 -2.84 7.70 14.83
C GLY A 225 -2.34 6.28 15.12
N VAL A 226 -3.24 5.29 15.15
CA VAL A 226 -2.88 3.89 15.44
C VAL A 226 -3.58 2.93 14.47
N PRO A 227 -3.02 1.73 14.21
CA PRO A 227 -3.73 0.68 13.49
C PRO A 227 -4.92 0.15 14.29
N ALA A 228 -5.91 -0.44 13.61
CA ALA A 228 -7.10 -0.99 14.24
C ALA A 228 -6.79 -2.03 15.33
N MET A 229 -5.74 -2.83 15.15
CA MET A 229 -5.33 -3.82 16.15
C MET A 229 -4.78 -3.22 17.45
N THR A 230 -4.28 -1.99 17.41
CA THR A 230 -3.87 -1.24 18.61
C THR A 230 -5.08 -0.60 19.28
N LEU A 231 -6.05 -0.11 18.50
CA LEU A 231 -7.27 0.49 19.00
C LEU A 231 -8.22 -0.56 19.60
N ASP A 232 -8.47 -1.65 18.87
CA ASP A 232 -9.35 -2.76 19.27
C ASP A 232 -8.91 -4.05 18.60
N ARG A 233 -8.08 -4.81 19.32
CA ARG A 233 -7.47 -6.06 18.82
C ARG A 233 -8.48 -7.15 18.46
N GLN A 234 -9.66 -7.12 19.07
CA GLN A 234 -10.71 -8.13 18.84
C GLN A 234 -11.71 -7.71 17.76
N SER A 235 -11.58 -6.51 17.22
CA SER A 235 -12.45 -6.06 16.14
C SER A 235 -12.31 -6.97 14.90
N LYS A 236 -13.42 -7.19 14.20
CA LYS A 236 -13.44 -7.99 12.97
C LYS A 236 -12.44 -7.48 11.93
N GLY A 237 -12.24 -6.16 11.87
CA GLY A 237 -11.28 -5.53 10.96
C GLY A 237 -9.83 -5.86 11.33
N ALA A 238 -9.46 -5.77 12.61
CA ALA A 238 -8.13 -6.11 13.08
C ALA A 238 -7.81 -7.59 12.86
N LEU A 239 -8.73 -8.49 13.21
CA LEU A 239 -8.58 -9.93 12.99
C LEU A 239 -8.46 -10.29 11.50
N ALA A 240 -9.18 -9.59 10.62
CA ALA A 240 -9.07 -9.79 9.18
C ALA A 240 -7.67 -9.43 8.64
N TYR A 241 -7.06 -8.33 9.10
CA TYR A 241 -5.70 -7.99 8.69
C TYR A 241 -4.64 -8.92 9.28
N LEU A 242 -4.85 -9.46 10.47
CA LEU A 242 -4.01 -10.53 11.02
C LEU A 242 -4.10 -11.79 10.17
N ALA A 243 -5.30 -12.18 9.75
CA ALA A 243 -5.51 -13.31 8.86
C ALA A 243 -4.84 -13.09 7.48
N LEU A 244 -4.94 -11.87 6.92
CA LEU A 244 -4.26 -11.50 5.68
C LEU A 244 -2.74 -11.63 5.80
N ALA A 245 -2.15 -11.12 6.89
CA ALA A 245 -0.72 -11.28 7.14
C ALA A 245 -0.33 -12.76 7.22
N GLY A 246 -1.10 -13.59 7.92
CA GLY A 246 -0.90 -15.04 7.98
C GLY A 246 -0.98 -15.70 6.60
N GLU A 247 -1.97 -15.35 5.78
CA GLU A 247 -2.10 -15.85 4.40
C GLU A 247 -0.90 -15.48 3.53
N MET A 248 -0.40 -14.23 3.65
CA MET A 248 0.78 -13.79 2.91
C MET A 248 2.05 -14.51 3.35
N LEU A 249 2.22 -14.74 4.65
CA LEU A 249 3.40 -15.44 5.18
C LEU A 249 3.40 -16.91 4.76
N SER A 250 2.24 -17.58 4.69
CA SER A 250 2.13 -18.95 4.23
C SER A 250 2.41 -19.12 2.73
N LYS A 251 2.13 -18.12 1.90
CA LYS A 251 2.47 -18.13 0.45
C LYS A 251 3.96 -17.88 0.21
N ALA A 252 4.68 -17.33 1.19
CA ALA A 252 6.10 -17.00 1.07
C ALA A 252 7.03 -18.12 1.60
N ALA A 253 6.47 -19.11 2.30
CA ALA A 253 7.19 -20.28 2.82
C ALA A 253 7.30 -21.37 1.75
#